data_f2c697e637e14f344f415ac4f4313d0b
#
_entry.id   f2c697e637e14f344f415ac4f4313d0b
#
_cell.length_a   1.000
_cell.length_b   1.000
_cell.length_c   1.000
_cell.angle_alpha   90.00
_cell.angle_beta   90.00
_cell.angle_gamma   90.00
#
_symmetry.space_group_name_H-M   'P 1'
#
loop_
_entity.id
_entity.type
_entity.pdbx_description
1 polymer ?
#
loop_
_entity_poly.entity_id
_entity_poly.type
_entity_poly.pdbx_seq_one_letter_code
_entity_poly.pdbx_strand_id
1 'polypeptide(L)'
;MTSDAQKPPPSVVIQPGKVQEAPPQPTLAGQVKAFPTNQIILQQGPISNGMANSGLVLGVFGIGSILLAPLTEGSTCFVAWLFGLLGIIFGHIGAARGKQIGIGRTQAIIGLTLGYITLALYILPVIFLLIVFEGGW
;
A
#
# COMPACT_ATOMS: atom_id res chain seq x y z
N MET A 1 19.97 19.37 45.12
CA MET A 1 19.93 19.10 43.66
C MET A 1 18.57 18.50 43.36
N THR A 2 17.60 19.35 43.07
CA THR A 2 16.21 18.98 42.78
C THR A 2 16.08 18.69 41.29
N SER A 3 15.73 17.43 40.98
CA SER A 3 15.45 16.97 39.63
C SER A 3 14.16 17.61 39.16
N ASP A 4 14.24 18.56 38.22
CA ASP A 4 13.09 19.06 37.48
C ASP A 4 12.59 17.94 36.58
N ALA A 5 11.56 17.23 37.04
CA ALA A 5 10.82 16.28 36.24
C ALA A 5 10.14 17.03 35.09
N GLN A 6 10.67 16.85 33.92
CA GLN A 6 10.17 17.43 32.66
C GLN A 6 8.73 16.95 32.43
N LYS A 7 7.77 17.85 32.70
CA LYS A 7 6.33 17.62 32.48
C LYS A 7 6.13 17.32 31.00
N PRO A 8 5.50 16.18 30.64
CA PRO A 8 5.23 15.87 29.24
C PRO A 8 4.37 16.97 28.60
N PRO A 9 4.60 17.29 27.32
CA PRO A 9 3.80 18.31 26.63
C PRO A 9 2.34 17.88 26.58
N PRO A 10 1.39 18.83 26.69
CA PRO A 10 -0.03 18.52 26.64
C PRO A 10 -0.38 17.89 25.27
N SER A 11 -1.04 16.74 25.33
CA SER A 11 -1.57 16.09 24.15
C SER A 11 -2.69 16.95 23.57
N VAL A 12 -2.48 17.46 22.36
CA VAL A 12 -3.50 18.20 21.60
C VAL A 12 -4.51 17.18 21.06
N VAL A 13 -5.65 17.09 21.69
CA VAL A 13 -6.79 16.34 21.17
C VAL A 13 -7.47 17.17 20.10
N ILE A 14 -7.22 16.89 18.84
CA ILE A 14 -7.89 17.55 17.71
C ILE A 14 -9.29 16.94 17.60
N GLN A 15 -10.30 17.62 18.10
CA GLN A 15 -11.71 17.25 17.85
C GLN A 15 -12.09 17.70 16.43
N PRO A 16 -12.69 16.84 15.60
CA PRO A 16 -13.17 17.25 14.29
C PRO A 16 -14.34 18.23 14.47
N GLY A 17 -14.22 19.43 13.93
CA GLY A 17 -15.30 20.40 13.80
C GLY A 17 -15.27 21.65 14.68
N LYS A 18 -14.28 21.83 15.55
CA LYS A 18 -14.10 23.13 16.24
C LYS A 18 -12.78 23.76 15.86
N VAL A 19 -12.86 24.87 15.12
CA VAL A 19 -11.73 25.77 14.93
C VAL A 19 -11.43 26.36 16.30
N GLN A 20 -10.36 25.91 16.93
CA GLN A 20 -9.89 26.49 18.17
C GLN A 20 -9.13 27.75 17.80
N GLU A 21 -9.73 28.90 18.09
CA GLU A 21 -9.12 30.21 17.95
C GLU A 21 -7.85 30.26 18.81
N ALA A 22 -6.71 30.43 18.17
CA ALA A 22 -5.44 30.51 18.87
C ALA A 22 -5.45 31.71 19.83
N PRO A 23 -4.92 31.59 21.06
CA PRO A 23 -4.84 32.72 21.98
C PRO A 23 -4.03 33.87 21.34
N PRO A 24 -4.44 35.13 21.57
CA PRO A 24 -3.76 36.27 20.99
C PRO A 24 -2.29 36.32 21.41
N GLN A 25 -1.41 36.20 20.42
CA GLN A 25 0.03 36.35 20.66
C GLN A 25 0.37 37.82 20.97
N PRO A 26 1.25 38.08 21.95
CA PRO A 26 1.68 39.43 22.23
C PRO A 26 2.39 40.05 21.02
N THR A 27 1.83 41.15 20.51
CA THR A 27 2.38 41.90 19.39
C THR A 27 3.66 42.61 19.84
N LEU A 28 4.81 42.12 19.42
CA LEU A 28 6.06 42.89 19.47
C LEU A 28 6.02 43.95 18.37
N ALA A 29 6.08 45.22 18.78
CA ALA A 29 6.16 46.36 17.85
C ALA A 29 7.39 46.18 16.94
N GLY A 30 7.14 45.95 15.64
CA GLY A 30 8.20 45.75 14.65
C GLY A 30 8.02 44.53 13.76
N GLN A 31 6.92 43.78 13.90
CA GLN A 31 6.69 42.63 13.04
C GLN A 31 6.31 43.03 11.61
N VAL A 32 7.13 42.55 10.69
CA VAL A 32 6.86 42.50 9.26
C VAL A 32 5.48 41.87 9.05
N LYS A 33 4.62 42.56 8.29
CA LYS A 33 3.30 42.13 7.89
C LYS A 33 3.36 40.65 7.50
N ALA A 34 2.82 39.77 8.35
CA ALA A 34 2.66 38.37 8.03
C ALA A 34 1.74 38.31 6.81
N PHE A 35 2.25 37.80 5.71
CA PHE A 35 1.43 37.42 4.57
C PHE A 35 0.41 36.39 5.07
N PRO A 36 -0.87 36.47 4.66
CA PRO A 36 -1.82 35.43 4.98
C PRO A 36 -1.27 34.15 4.35
N THR A 37 -0.67 33.32 5.18
CA THR A 37 -0.35 31.95 4.77
C THR A 37 -1.70 31.30 4.58
N ASN A 38 -2.16 31.21 3.33
CA ASN A 38 -3.22 30.30 2.97
C ASN A 38 -2.71 28.92 3.40
N GLN A 39 -3.06 28.52 4.59
CA GLN A 39 -2.91 27.14 5.01
C GLN A 39 -3.81 26.36 4.06
N ILE A 40 -3.22 25.85 3.00
CA ILE A 40 -3.83 24.77 2.23
C ILE A 40 -3.97 23.64 3.25
N ILE A 41 -5.14 23.55 3.86
CA ILE A 41 -5.54 22.38 4.61
C ILE A 41 -5.59 21.28 3.55
N LEU A 42 -4.43 20.66 3.33
CA LEU A 42 -4.40 19.37 2.63
C LEU A 42 -5.27 18.47 3.49
N GLN A 43 -6.53 18.33 3.06
CA GLN A 43 -7.45 17.36 3.61
C GLN A 43 -6.76 16.01 3.42
N GLN A 44 -5.98 15.61 4.42
CA GLN A 44 -5.38 14.28 4.46
C GLN A 44 -6.55 13.31 4.50
N GLY A 45 -6.89 12.79 3.33
CA GLY A 45 -7.79 11.65 3.23
C GLY A 45 -7.28 10.52 4.14
N PRO A 46 -8.10 9.55 4.49
CA PRO A 46 -7.70 8.47 5.38
C PRO A 46 -6.38 7.88 4.90
N ILE A 47 -5.40 7.82 5.81
CA ILE A 47 -4.08 7.27 5.50
C ILE A 47 -4.27 5.85 4.99
N SER A 48 -4.04 5.63 3.70
CA SER A 48 -4.19 4.31 3.08
C SER A 48 -2.90 3.88 2.40
N ASN A 49 -2.64 2.60 2.41
CA ASN A 49 -1.53 2.01 1.67
C ASN A 49 -2.02 1.53 0.30
N GLY A 50 -2.14 2.47 -0.65
CA GLY A 50 -2.63 2.17 -2.00
C GLY A 50 -1.84 1.05 -2.69
N MET A 51 -0.51 0.99 -2.50
CA MET A 51 0.34 -0.06 -3.08
C MET A 51 0.00 -1.45 -2.52
N ALA A 52 -0.31 -1.54 -1.23
CA ALA A 52 -0.73 -2.81 -0.61
C ALA A 52 -2.07 -3.28 -1.18
N ASN A 53 -3.02 -2.36 -1.34
CA ASN A 53 -4.32 -2.66 -1.91
C ASN A 53 -4.22 -3.07 -3.38
N SER A 54 -3.41 -2.36 -4.18
CA SER A 54 -3.17 -2.72 -5.58
C SER A 54 -2.53 -4.10 -5.71
N GLY A 55 -1.54 -4.44 -4.85
CA GLY A 55 -0.92 -5.77 -4.83
C GLY A 55 -1.93 -6.88 -4.55
N LEU A 56 -2.83 -6.65 -3.59
CA LEU A 56 -3.89 -7.61 -3.26
C LEU A 56 -4.87 -7.79 -4.43
N VAL A 57 -5.35 -6.71 -5.01
CA VAL A 57 -6.28 -6.74 -6.15
C VAL A 57 -5.66 -7.47 -7.33
N LEU A 58 -4.42 -7.13 -7.70
CA LEU A 58 -3.71 -7.79 -8.80
C LEU A 58 -3.47 -9.28 -8.53
N GLY A 59 -3.13 -9.65 -7.30
CA GLY A 59 -2.98 -11.06 -6.90
C GLY A 59 -4.28 -11.85 -7.05
N VAL A 60 -5.41 -11.28 -6.64
CA VAL A 60 -6.74 -11.88 -6.81
C VAL A 60 -7.10 -12.02 -8.30
N PHE A 61 -6.87 -10.99 -9.11
CA PHE A 61 -7.09 -11.05 -10.56
C PHE A 61 -6.19 -12.11 -11.24
N GLY A 62 -4.95 -12.24 -10.79
CA GLY A 62 -4.04 -13.27 -11.29
C GLY A 62 -4.59 -14.68 -11.10
N ILE A 63 -5.02 -15.03 -9.88
CA ILE A 63 -5.65 -16.34 -9.60
C ILE A 63 -6.96 -16.49 -10.35
N GLY A 64 -7.81 -15.46 -10.36
CA GLY A 64 -9.07 -15.47 -11.11
C GLY A 64 -8.87 -15.76 -12.59
N SER A 65 -7.84 -15.17 -13.20
CA SER A 65 -7.50 -15.41 -14.61
C SER A 65 -7.10 -16.88 -14.88
N ILE A 66 -6.37 -17.53 -13.95
CA ILE A 66 -6.03 -18.95 -14.08
C ILE A 66 -7.28 -19.84 -13.95
N LEU A 67 -8.17 -19.53 -13.02
CA LEU A 67 -9.41 -20.30 -12.83
C LEU A 67 -10.36 -20.18 -14.03
N LEU A 68 -10.33 -19.03 -14.72
CA LEU A 68 -11.13 -18.83 -15.94
C LEU A 68 -10.46 -19.41 -17.20
N ALA A 69 -9.20 -19.82 -17.14
CA ALA A 69 -8.45 -20.31 -18.29
C ALA A 69 -9.15 -21.46 -19.06
N PRO A 70 -9.80 -22.47 -18.40
CA PRO A 70 -10.52 -23.51 -19.11
C PRO A 70 -11.72 -23.01 -19.92
N LEU A 71 -12.34 -21.91 -19.46
CA LEU A 71 -13.51 -21.31 -20.13
C LEU A 71 -13.13 -20.42 -21.31
N THR A 72 -11.88 -19.97 -21.37
CA THR A 72 -11.40 -18.99 -22.36
C THR A 72 -10.35 -19.60 -23.31
N GLU A 73 -10.35 -20.93 -23.45
CA GLU A 73 -9.38 -21.66 -24.31
C GLU A 73 -7.91 -21.28 -24.00
N GLY A 74 -7.62 -20.95 -22.73
CA GLY A 74 -6.27 -20.58 -22.28
C GLY A 74 -5.85 -19.14 -22.59
N SER A 75 -6.64 -18.32 -23.25
CA SER A 75 -6.25 -16.95 -23.60
C SER A 75 -6.01 -16.07 -22.36
N THR A 76 -6.71 -16.31 -21.25
CA THR A 76 -6.49 -15.61 -19.98
C THR A 76 -5.18 -15.98 -19.29
N CYS A 77 -4.56 -17.12 -19.65
CA CYS A 77 -3.25 -17.50 -19.10
C CYS A 77 -2.16 -16.49 -19.47
N PHE A 78 -2.23 -15.89 -20.66
CA PHE A 78 -1.27 -14.87 -21.09
C PHE A 78 -1.31 -13.60 -20.22
N VAL A 79 -2.41 -13.34 -19.57
CA VAL A 79 -2.58 -12.16 -18.71
C VAL A 79 -2.28 -12.50 -17.24
N ALA A 80 -2.50 -13.74 -16.84
CA ALA A 80 -2.34 -14.21 -15.46
C ALA A 80 -0.92 -14.01 -14.92
N TRP A 81 0.11 -14.32 -15.73
CA TRP A 81 1.51 -14.14 -15.33
C TRP A 81 1.87 -12.67 -15.08
N LEU A 82 1.33 -11.75 -15.90
CA LEU A 82 1.50 -10.31 -15.71
C LEU A 82 0.89 -9.85 -14.38
N PHE A 83 -0.34 -10.27 -14.09
CA PHE A 83 -1.00 -9.95 -12.83
C PHE A 83 -0.27 -10.55 -11.63
N GLY A 84 0.24 -11.78 -11.75
CA GLY A 84 1.05 -12.41 -10.73
C GLY A 84 2.33 -11.61 -10.44
N LEU A 85 3.07 -11.24 -11.49
CA LEU A 85 4.31 -10.47 -11.38
C LEU A 85 4.06 -9.07 -10.79
N LEU A 86 3.04 -8.37 -11.27
CA LEU A 86 2.65 -7.06 -10.73
C LEU A 86 2.19 -7.18 -9.28
N GLY A 87 1.44 -8.23 -8.92
CA GLY A 87 1.01 -8.52 -7.57
C GLY A 87 2.20 -8.67 -6.61
N ILE A 88 3.28 -9.35 -7.05
CA ILE A 88 4.51 -9.49 -6.27
C ILE A 88 5.21 -8.13 -6.12
N ILE A 89 5.39 -7.36 -7.19
CA ILE A 89 6.07 -6.06 -7.16
C ILE A 89 5.34 -5.11 -6.21
N PHE A 90 4.03 -4.90 -6.42
CA PHE A 90 3.24 -4.01 -5.58
C PHE A 90 3.09 -4.53 -4.16
N GLY A 91 3.04 -5.85 -3.98
CA GLY A 91 3.05 -6.50 -2.68
C GLY A 91 4.33 -6.19 -1.88
N HIS A 92 5.51 -6.28 -2.50
CA HIS A 92 6.78 -5.93 -1.86
C HIS A 92 6.85 -4.45 -1.48
N ILE A 93 6.52 -3.56 -2.42
CA ILE A 93 6.51 -2.12 -2.16
C ILE A 93 5.49 -1.78 -1.06
N GLY A 94 4.29 -2.37 -1.14
CA GLY A 94 3.23 -2.19 -0.14
C GLY A 94 3.63 -2.70 1.24
N ALA A 95 4.33 -3.84 1.33
CA ALA A 95 4.82 -4.39 2.59
C ALA A 95 5.91 -3.51 3.22
N ALA A 96 6.85 -3.01 2.41
CA ALA A 96 7.88 -2.09 2.86
C ALA A 96 7.26 -0.78 3.40
N ARG A 97 6.34 -0.19 2.65
CA ARG A 97 5.61 1.02 3.06
C ARG A 97 4.73 0.75 4.29
N GLY A 98 4.07 -0.41 4.35
CA GLY A 98 3.24 -0.80 5.49
C GLY A 98 4.03 -0.91 6.80
N LYS A 99 5.33 -1.25 6.75
CA LYS A 99 6.22 -1.21 7.92
C LYS A 99 6.43 0.22 8.43
N GLN A 100 6.50 1.20 7.54
CA GLN A 100 6.77 2.59 7.90
C GLN A 100 5.53 3.29 8.46
N ILE A 101 4.37 3.07 7.83
CA ILE A 101 3.12 3.75 8.19
C ILE A 101 2.22 2.95 9.14
N GLY A 102 2.57 1.70 9.44
CA GLY A 102 1.78 0.81 10.32
C GLY A 102 0.47 0.29 9.73
N ILE A 103 0.15 0.61 8.45
CA ILE A 103 -1.14 0.29 7.82
C ILE A 103 -0.94 -0.49 6.52
N GLY A 104 -1.80 -1.52 6.30
CA GLY A 104 -1.87 -2.27 5.05
C GLY A 104 -0.77 -3.33 4.84
N ARG A 105 0.06 -3.61 5.85
CA ARG A 105 1.11 -4.63 5.74
C ARG A 105 0.53 -6.02 5.47
N THR A 106 -0.53 -6.39 6.16
CA THR A 106 -1.20 -7.69 5.99
C THR A 106 -1.75 -7.85 4.57
N GLN A 107 -2.41 -6.81 4.05
CA GLN A 107 -2.93 -6.81 2.68
C GLN A 107 -1.82 -6.98 1.64
N ALA A 108 -0.68 -6.30 1.85
CA ALA A 108 0.49 -6.42 0.99
C ALA A 108 1.07 -7.86 1.00
N ILE A 109 1.15 -8.50 2.17
CA ILE A 109 1.64 -9.87 2.29
C ILE A 109 0.68 -10.86 1.60
N ILE A 110 -0.63 -10.68 1.76
CA ILE A 110 -1.62 -11.51 1.08
C ILE A 110 -1.49 -11.36 -0.45
N GLY A 111 -1.42 -10.13 -0.97
CA GLY A 111 -1.23 -9.85 -2.39
C GLY A 111 0.06 -10.47 -2.95
N LEU A 112 1.14 -10.37 -2.21
CA LEU A 112 2.43 -10.99 -2.53
C LEU A 112 2.33 -12.53 -2.60
N THR A 113 1.71 -13.15 -1.61
CA THR A 113 1.51 -14.61 -1.56
C THR A 113 0.66 -15.09 -2.73
N LEU A 114 -0.45 -14.39 -3.02
CA LEU A 114 -1.31 -14.68 -4.16
C LEU A 114 -0.56 -14.53 -5.48
N GLY A 115 0.28 -13.52 -5.62
CA GLY A 115 1.14 -13.31 -6.80
C GLY A 115 2.11 -14.47 -7.03
N TYR A 116 2.78 -14.96 -5.96
CA TYR A 116 3.66 -16.13 -6.05
C TYR A 116 2.91 -17.40 -6.41
N ILE A 117 1.73 -17.63 -5.81
CA ILE A 117 0.89 -18.79 -6.13
C ILE A 117 0.48 -18.72 -7.61
N THR A 118 0.07 -17.56 -8.10
CA THR A 118 -0.29 -17.37 -9.51
C THR A 118 0.86 -17.71 -10.45
N LEU A 119 2.08 -17.23 -10.16
CA LEU A 119 3.26 -17.56 -10.96
C LEU A 119 3.61 -19.04 -10.90
N ALA A 120 3.53 -19.66 -9.73
CA ALA A 120 3.80 -21.09 -9.59
C ALA A 120 2.82 -21.93 -10.40
N LEU A 121 1.53 -21.63 -10.31
CA LEU A 121 0.48 -22.32 -11.07
C LEU A 121 0.62 -22.10 -12.58
N TYR A 122 1.23 -21.01 -13.02
CA TYR A 122 1.51 -20.77 -14.44
C TYR A 122 2.77 -21.48 -14.90
N ILE A 123 3.87 -21.38 -14.14
CA ILE A 123 5.19 -21.87 -14.55
C ILE A 123 5.29 -23.40 -14.47
N LEU A 124 4.71 -24.02 -13.43
CA LEU A 124 4.80 -25.47 -13.25
C LEU A 124 4.23 -26.28 -14.43
N PRO A 125 3.04 -25.99 -14.97
CA PRO A 125 2.53 -26.68 -16.15
C PRO A 125 3.39 -26.45 -17.39
N VAL A 126 3.94 -25.23 -17.58
CA VAL A 126 4.81 -24.91 -18.71
C VAL A 126 6.08 -25.75 -18.65
N ILE A 127 6.75 -25.82 -17.49
CA ILE A 127 7.94 -26.64 -17.30
C ILE A 127 7.62 -28.13 -17.52
N PHE A 128 6.49 -28.60 -16.96
CA PHE A 128 6.05 -29.99 -17.15
C PHE A 128 5.86 -30.33 -18.64
N LEU A 129 5.20 -29.46 -19.39
CA LEU A 129 5.02 -29.64 -20.83
C LEU A 129 6.36 -29.68 -21.57
N LEU A 130 7.29 -28.79 -21.27
CA LEU A 130 8.60 -28.75 -21.87
C LEU A 130 9.36 -30.07 -21.63
N ILE A 131 9.35 -30.58 -20.40
CA ILE A 131 10.02 -31.83 -20.05
C ILE A 131 9.40 -33.02 -20.83
N VAL A 132 8.06 -33.07 -20.92
CA VAL A 132 7.35 -34.12 -21.64
C VAL A 132 7.64 -34.04 -23.14
N PHE A 133 7.67 -32.85 -23.71
CA PHE A 133 7.96 -32.71 -25.16
C PHE A 133 9.43 -32.96 -25.50
N GLU A 134 10.39 -32.60 -24.63
CA GLU A 134 11.82 -32.85 -24.86
C GLU A 134 12.21 -34.28 -24.50
N GLY A 135 11.55 -34.92 -23.54
CA GLY A 135 11.84 -36.32 -23.12
C GLY A 135 11.09 -37.39 -23.89
N GLY A 136 10.24 -37.03 -24.82
CA GLY A 136 9.33 -37.94 -25.54
C GLY A 136 9.83 -38.47 -26.87
N TRP A 137 11.14 -38.35 -27.20
CA TRP A 137 11.74 -38.95 -28.41
C TRP A 137 12.99 -39.78 -28.09
#